data_9f20c0b72f0a10cab09da4639fd0fb49
#
_entry.id   9f20c0b72f0a10cab09da4639fd0fb49
#
_cell.length_a   1.000
_cell.length_b   1.000
_cell.length_c   1.000
_cell.angle_alpha   90.00
_cell.angle_beta   90.00
_cell.angle_gamma   90.00
#
_symmetry.space_group_name_H-M   'P 1'
#
loop_
_entity.id
_entity.type
_entity.pdbx_description
1 polymer ?
#
loop_
_entity_poly.entity_id
_entity_poly.type
_entity_poly.pdbx_seq_one_letter_code
_entity_poly.pdbx_strand_id
1 'polypeptide(L)'
;MKSLVIEKPGQPVWTDLPIPKPVQGEVLIRVEGVTTCPHWDMHILDGVPMFPGMTLKYPYFPGAPGHEAMGEVVAVGKGVEKLKQGMKVVAWQDTGQPRPGFYAQYNTFPERSLLQIPARLTSIEIASLELAMCVEVSFQQLAQLGGIKGRRVGISGLGPAGLLAVQLAKAHGASEVVGIDMVESRRRLAKKLGA
;
A
#
# COMPACT_ATOMS: atom_id res chain seq x y z
N MET A 1 -4.84 15.78 15.73
CA MET A 1 -5.14 14.50 15.05
C MET A 1 -4.54 13.35 15.83
N LYS A 2 -5.18 12.18 15.80
CA LYS A 2 -4.59 10.95 16.33
C LYS A 2 -3.55 10.40 15.33
N SER A 3 -2.41 9.98 15.86
CA SER A 3 -1.35 9.30 15.11
C SER A 3 -0.73 8.19 15.96
N LEU A 4 -0.41 7.08 15.35
CA LEU A 4 0.36 6.02 16.00
C LEU A 4 1.82 6.46 16.09
N VAL A 5 2.44 6.28 17.24
CA VAL A 5 3.89 6.48 17.46
C VAL A 5 4.44 5.23 18.10
N ILE A 6 5.53 4.69 17.56
CA ILE A 6 6.26 3.62 18.22
C ILE A 6 7.34 4.29 19.07
N GLU A 7 7.10 4.39 20.37
CA GLU A 7 8.01 5.09 21.30
C GLU A 7 9.34 4.34 21.50
N LYS A 8 9.27 3.01 21.51
CA LYS A 8 10.40 2.10 21.49
C LYS A 8 9.93 0.74 20.95
N PRO A 9 10.83 -0.18 20.61
CA PRO A 9 10.43 -1.49 20.10
C PRO A 9 9.35 -2.15 20.95
N GLY A 10 8.29 -2.64 20.30
CA GLY A 10 7.13 -3.27 20.93
C GLY A 10 6.17 -2.34 21.67
N GLN A 11 6.35 -1.01 21.59
CA GLN A 11 5.49 -0.04 22.31
C GLN A 11 4.84 0.98 21.37
N PRO A 12 3.80 0.60 20.63
CA PRO A 12 2.97 1.52 19.86
C PRO A 12 1.99 2.24 20.77
N VAL A 13 1.88 3.56 20.64
CA VAL A 13 0.94 4.41 21.39
C VAL A 13 0.21 5.36 20.45
N TRP A 14 -1.06 5.65 20.75
CA TRP A 14 -1.80 6.69 20.06
C TRP A 14 -1.52 8.04 20.70
N THR A 15 -1.04 8.98 19.92
CA THR A 15 -0.63 10.31 20.36
C THR A 15 -1.44 11.38 19.64
N ASP A 16 -1.79 12.45 20.35
CA ASP A 16 -2.42 13.63 19.77
C ASP A 16 -1.35 14.59 19.24
N LEU A 17 -1.40 14.84 17.94
CA LEU A 17 -0.46 15.70 17.22
C LEU A 17 -1.20 16.80 16.45
N PRO A 18 -0.56 17.93 16.14
CA PRO A 18 -1.14 18.92 15.24
C PRO A 18 -1.32 18.31 13.84
N ILE A 19 -2.33 18.77 13.10
CA ILE A 19 -2.49 18.40 11.69
C ILE A 19 -1.35 19.03 10.90
N PRO A 20 -0.57 18.23 10.10
CA PRO A 20 0.53 18.76 9.31
C PRO A 20 0.03 19.69 8.19
N LYS A 21 0.88 20.58 7.73
CA LYS A 21 0.60 21.44 6.57
C LYS A 21 1.43 20.94 5.38
N PRO A 22 0.82 20.80 4.19
CA PRO A 22 1.56 20.37 3.01
C PRO A 22 2.55 21.44 2.58
N VAL A 23 3.80 21.05 2.33
CA VAL A 23 4.83 21.91 1.77
C VAL A 23 4.78 21.90 0.24
N GLN A 24 5.78 22.49 -0.42
CA GLN A 24 5.84 22.53 -1.87
C GLN A 24 5.84 21.12 -2.48
N GLY A 25 4.94 20.87 -3.43
CA GLY A 25 4.78 19.59 -4.12
C GLY A 25 4.08 18.50 -3.32
N GLU A 26 3.58 18.82 -2.12
CA GLU A 26 2.84 17.88 -1.28
C GLU A 26 1.34 18.20 -1.23
N VAL A 27 0.56 17.19 -0.89
CA VAL A 27 -0.84 17.32 -0.54
C VAL A 27 -1.08 16.81 0.88
N LEU A 28 -2.08 17.36 1.55
CA LEU A 28 -2.60 16.84 2.82
C LEU A 28 -3.73 15.86 2.52
N ILE A 29 -3.61 14.66 3.03
CA ILE A 29 -4.58 13.58 2.88
C ILE A 29 -5.28 13.36 4.21
N ARG A 30 -6.62 13.34 4.20
CA ARG A 30 -7.43 12.74 5.25
C ARG A 30 -7.48 11.23 4.98
N VAL A 31 -6.86 10.47 5.86
CA VAL A 31 -6.73 9.02 5.71
C VAL A 31 -8.09 8.35 5.97
N GLU A 32 -8.55 7.54 5.03
CA GLU A 32 -9.79 6.75 5.13
C GLU A 32 -9.53 5.29 5.47
N GLY A 33 -8.36 4.80 5.12
CA GLY A 33 -7.93 3.45 5.43
C GLY A 33 -6.46 3.23 5.20
N VAL A 34 -5.92 2.26 5.92
CA VAL A 34 -4.55 1.76 5.76
C VAL A 34 -4.61 0.26 5.82
N THR A 35 -4.01 -0.43 4.86
CA THR A 35 -3.75 -1.87 4.96
C THR A 35 -2.39 -2.11 5.59
N THR A 36 -2.27 -3.21 6.32
CA THR A 36 -1.01 -3.57 6.97
C THR A 36 -0.13 -4.40 6.06
N CYS A 37 1.14 -4.02 5.98
CA CYS A 37 2.19 -4.85 5.42
C CYS A 37 2.93 -5.57 6.56
N PRO A 38 2.56 -6.81 6.91
CA PRO A 38 3.10 -7.45 8.12
C PRO A 38 4.61 -7.50 8.14
N HIS A 39 5.23 -7.63 6.97
CA HIS A 39 6.69 -7.69 6.89
C HIS A 39 7.31 -6.35 7.30
N TRP A 40 6.94 -5.25 6.66
CA TRP A 40 7.47 -3.92 6.96
C TRP A 40 7.08 -3.44 8.35
N ASP A 41 5.81 -3.57 8.67
CA ASP A 41 5.24 -3.03 9.92
C ASP A 41 5.83 -3.70 11.15
N MET A 42 6.01 -5.04 11.11
CA MET A 42 6.60 -5.78 12.22
C MET A 42 8.09 -5.47 12.40
N HIS A 43 8.86 -5.32 11.33
CA HIS A 43 10.27 -4.94 11.44
C HIS A 43 10.45 -3.61 12.18
N ILE A 44 9.64 -2.60 11.84
CA ILE A 44 9.67 -1.30 12.53
C ILE A 44 9.18 -1.42 13.97
N LEU A 45 8.10 -2.19 14.20
CA LEU A 45 7.55 -2.39 15.53
C LEU A 45 8.56 -3.10 16.46
N ASP A 46 9.22 -4.13 15.97
CA ASP A 46 10.12 -4.97 16.76
C ASP A 46 11.54 -4.37 16.90
N GLY A 47 11.83 -3.30 16.18
CA GLY A 47 13.15 -2.67 16.19
C GLY A 47 14.21 -3.44 15.41
N VAL A 48 13.80 -4.31 14.49
CA VAL A 48 14.69 -5.13 13.66
C VAL A 48 14.86 -4.47 12.30
N PRO A 49 16.06 -3.98 11.93
CA PRO A 49 16.28 -3.38 10.62
C PRO A 49 15.96 -4.36 9.48
N MET A 50 15.22 -3.90 8.46
CA MET A 50 14.81 -4.73 7.32
C MET A 50 15.93 -4.88 6.29
N PHE A 51 16.82 -3.91 6.21
CA PHE A 51 17.91 -3.90 5.23
C PHE A 51 19.26 -3.71 5.91
N PRO A 52 20.36 -4.27 5.36
CA PRO A 52 21.71 -4.00 5.83
C PRO A 52 22.01 -2.50 5.85
N GLY A 53 22.57 -2.00 6.93
CA GLY A 53 22.90 -0.57 7.12
C GLY A 53 21.72 0.31 7.54
N MET A 54 20.50 -0.21 7.59
CA MET A 54 19.37 0.53 8.14
C MET A 54 19.51 0.68 9.66
N THR A 55 19.30 1.91 10.14
CA THR A 55 19.26 2.21 11.58
C THR A 55 17.88 2.72 11.95
N LEU A 56 17.23 2.06 12.92
CA LEU A 56 15.97 2.48 13.48
C LEU A 56 16.22 3.36 14.71
N LYS A 57 15.61 4.53 14.75
CA LYS A 57 15.66 5.46 15.90
C LYS A 57 14.25 5.64 16.45
N TYR A 58 14.13 5.63 17.77
CA TYR A 58 12.85 5.81 18.46
C TYR A 58 12.88 7.07 19.34
N PRO A 59 11.74 7.76 19.56
CA PRO A 59 10.42 7.49 18.96
C PRO A 59 10.48 7.48 17.44
N TYR A 60 9.79 6.51 16.81
CA TYR A 60 9.77 6.43 15.36
C TYR A 60 8.82 7.47 14.75
N PHE A 61 8.92 7.72 13.46
CA PHE A 61 8.12 8.75 12.78
C PHE A 61 6.62 8.54 13.02
N PRO A 62 5.86 9.62 13.34
CA PRO A 62 4.43 9.51 13.56
C PRO A 62 3.69 8.88 12.39
N GLY A 63 2.78 7.96 12.67
CA GLY A 63 2.02 7.23 11.64
C GLY A 63 2.80 6.15 10.89
N ALA A 64 4.13 6.14 10.99
CA ALA A 64 4.91 5.04 10.43
C ALA A 64 4.75 3.78 11.32
N PRO A 65 4.82 2.58 10.69
CA PRO A 65 5.26 2.31 9.33
C PRO A 65 4.19 2.37 8.22
N GLY A 66 2.91 2.56 8.52
CA GLY A 66 1.82 2.50 7.54
C GLY A 66 2.13 3.20 6.21
N HIS A 67 2.08 2.46 5.11
CA HIS A 67 2.39 2.96 3.76
C HIS A 67 1.33 2.59 2.70
N GLU A 68 0.53 1.56 2.92
CA GLU A 68 -0.54 1.12 2.03
C GLU A 68 -1.83 1.89 2.35
N ALA A 69 -1.92 3.16 1.97
CA ALA A 69 -2.98 4.04 2.41
C ALA A 69 -3.85 4.58 1.28
N MET A 70 -5.09 4.85 1.62
CA MET A 70 -6.07 5.52 0.78
C MET A 70 -6.77 6.63 1.56
N GLY A 71 -7.21 7.67 0.85
CA GLY A 71 -7.90 8.79 1.47
C GLY A 71 -8.31 9.86 0.49
N GLU A 72 -8.68 11.01 1.04
CA GLU A 72 -9.10 12.18 0.29
C GLU A 72 -8.12 13.34 0.48
N VAL A 73 -7.81 14.03 -0.60
CA VAL A 73 -7.02 15.27 -0.57
C VAL A 73 -7.85 16.37 0.08
N VAL A 74 -7.37 16.93 1.18
CA VAL A 74 -8.06 18.01 1.90
C VAL A 74 -7.35 19.36 1.82
N ALA A 75 -6.07 19.38 1.43
CA ALA A 75 -5.33 20.59 1.10
C ALA A 75 -4.18 20.28 0.15
N VAL A 76 -3.72 21.28 -0.58
CA VAL A 76 -2.61 21.17 -1.53
C VAL A 76 -1.55 22.22 -1.23
N GLY A 77 -0.28 21.86 -1.33
CA GLY A 77 0.85 22.76 -1.23
C GLY A 77 1.15 23.48 -2.55
N LYS A 78 2.05 24.45 -2.50
CA LYS A 78 2.48 25.17 -3.70
C LYS A 78 3.12 24.20 -4.70
N GLY A 79 2.80 24.38 -6.01
CA GLY A 79 3.39 23.58 -7.10
C GLY A 79 2.76 22.20 -7.29
N VAL A 80 1.68 21.87 -6.60
CA VAL A 80 0.82 20.71 -6.90
C VAL A 80 0.00 21.05 -8.14
N GLU A 81 0.03 20.18 -9.15
CA GLU A 81 -0.55 20.46 -10.47
C GLU A 81 -1.73 19.54 -10.82
N LYS A 82 -1.68 18.27 -10.43
CA LYS A 82 -2.62 17.23 -10.85
C LYS A 82 -3.71 16.97 -9.84
N LEU A 83 -3.36 16.99 -8.56
CA LEU A 83 -4.29 16.68 -7.48
C LEU A 83 -4.98 17.94 -6.95
N LYS A 84 -6.26 17.80 -6.61
CA LYS A 84 -7.10 18.88 -6.08
C LYS A 84 -7.84 18.39 -4.85
N GLN A 85 -8.24 19.31 -3.98
CA GLN A 85 -9.09 19.03 -2.83
C GLN A 85 -10.37 18.28 -3.26
N GLY A 86 -10.76 17.28 -2.48
CA GLY A 86 -11.89 16.39 -2.73
C GLY A 86 -11.57 15.18 -3.61
N MET A 87 -10.37 15.10 -4.20
CA MET A 87 -9.97 13.91 -4.97
C MET A 87 -9.61 12.75 -4.05
N LYS A 88 -10.08 11.56 -4.41
CA LYS A 88 -9.63 10.30 -3.78
C LYS A 88 -8.29 9.88 -4.33
N VAL A 89 -7.42 9.43 -3.43
CA VAL A 89 -6.06 9.02 -3.77
C VAL A 89 -5.66 7.75 -3.02
N VAL A 90 -4.71 7.04 -3.60
CA VAL A 90 -4.00 5.94 -2.95
C VAL A 90 -2.50 6.24 -2.98
N ALA A 91 -1.82 5.94 -1.88
CA ALA A 91 -0.37 6.05 -1.81
C ALA A 91 0.30 4.92 -2.60
N TRP A 92 1.38 5.24 -3.28
CA TRP A 92 2.21 4.27 -4.00
C TRP A 92 3.66 4.72 -4.01
N GLN A 93 4.58 3.85 -4.43
CA GLN A 93 6.01 4.14 -4.49
C GLN A 93 6.58 4.66 -3.16
N ASP A 94 6.23 4.00 -2.07
CA ASP A 94 6.94 4.23 -0.83
C ASP A 94 8.36 3.70 -0.96
N THR A 95 9.32 4.61 -0.89
CA THR A 95 10.74 4.27 -1.01
C THR A 95 11.31 3.72 0.30
N GLY A 96 10.47 3.51 1.34
CA GLY A 96 10.92 3.06 2.65
C GLY A 96 11.77 4.07 3.41
N GLN A 97 11.74 5.32 3.02
CA GLN A 97 12.47 6.41 3.70
C GLN A 97 11.85 6.67 5.08
N PRO A 98 12.65 6.98 6.10
CA PRO A 98 12.16 7.41 7.39
C PRO A 98 11.34 8.69 7.24
N ARG A 99 10.03 8.60 7.39
CA ARG A 99 9.08 9.73 7.26
C ARG A 99 7.79 9.42 8.02
N PRO A 100 6.94 10.43 8.29
CA PRO A 100 5.59 10.19 8.80
C PRO A 100 4.81 9.22 7.89
N GLY A 101 4.09 8.28 8.51
CA GLY A 101 3.28 7.28 7.83
C GLY A 101 1.79 7.55 7.91
N PHE A 102 1.00 6.57 7.50
CA PHE A 102 -0.45 6.71 7.38
C PHE A 102 -1.25 6.06 8.50
N TYR A 103 -0.62 5.47 9.54
CA TYR A 103 -1.35 5.14 10.77
C TYR A 103 -1.64 6.42 11.55
N ALA A 104 -2.32 7.36 10.89
CA ALA A 104 -2.70 8.68 11.38
C ALA A 104 -3.98 9.14 10.69
N GLN A 105 -4.71 10.07 11.31
CA GLN A 105 -5.92 10.63 10.68
C GLN A 105 -5.61 11.49 9.45
N TYR A 106 -4.44 12.14 9.43
CA TYR A 106 -3.94 12.95 8.31
C TYR A 106 -2.45 12.72 8.11
N ASN A 107 -2.01 12.83 6.86
CA ASN A 107 -0.58 12.86 6.52
C ASN A 107 -0.35 13.74 5.29
N THR A 108 0.83 14.35 5.19
CA THR A 108 1.28 15.01 3.95
C THR A 108 2.10 14.04 3.11
N PHE A 109 1.92 14.09 1.80
CA PHE A 109 2.59 13.19 0.89
C PHE A 109 2.89 13.86 -0.45
N PRO A 110 4.04 13.55 -1.10
CA PRO A 110 4.36 14.10 -2.40
C PRO A 110 3.32 13.73 -3.46
N GLU A 111 2.87 14.68 -4.26
CA GLU A 111 1.91 14.45 -5.34
C GLU A 111 2.32 13.29 -6.26
N ARG A 112 3.60 13.18 -6.60
CA ARG A 112 4.14 12.14 -7.50
C ARG A 112 3.98 10.71 -6.96
N SER A 113 3.81 10.58 -5.66
CA SER A 113 3.66 9.29 -4.96
C SER A 113 2.20 9.00 -4.59
N LEU A 114 1.29 9.61 -5.31
CA LEU A 114 -0.16 9.43 -5.15
C LEU A 114 -0.80 9.18 -6.51
N LEU A 115 -1.71 8.21 -6.54
CA LEU A 115 -2.57 7.95 -7.70
C LEU A 115 -3.98 8.44 -7.41
N GLN A 116 -4.53 9.23 -8.33
CA GLN A 116 -5.94 9.59 -8.29
C GLN A 116 -6.82 8.38 -8.59
N ILE A 117 -7.83 8.18 -7.78
CA ILE A 117 -8.80 7.09 -7.90
C ILE A 117 -10.13 7.66 -8.36
N PRO A 118 -10.85 6.98 -9.28
CA PRO A 118 -12.20 7.38 -9.68
C PRO A 118 -13.13 7.54 -8.46
N ALA A 119 -13.85 8.65 -8.38
CA ALA A 119 -14.70 9.00 -7.23
C ALA A 119 -15.79 7.96 -6.91
N ARG A 120 -16.18 7.15 -7.92
CA ARG A 120 -17.18 6.08 -7.77
C ARG A 120 -16.69 4.90 -6.92
N LEU A 121 -15.38 4.74 -6.75
CA LEU A 121 -14.80 3.64 -5.98
C LEU A 121 -14.78 4.00 -4.48
N THR A 122 -15.08 3.02 -3.66
CA THR A 122 -14.99 3.12 -2.19
C THR A 122 -13.59 2.79 -1.71
N SER A 123 -13.25 3.21 -0.50
CA SER A 123 -11.95 2.90 0.11
C SER A 123 -11.75 1.38 0.27
N ILE A 124 -12.81 0.60 0.50
CA ILE A 124 -12.72 -0.87 0.58
C ILE A 124 -12.35 -1.48 -0.77
N GLU A 125 -12.91 -0.97 -1.89
CA GLU A 125 -12.63 -1.50 -3.23
C GLU A 125 -11.19 -1.23 -3.67
N ILE A 126 -10.54 -0.22 -3.12
CA ILE A 126 -9.16 0.16 -3.44
C ILE A 126 -8.17 -0.18 -2.32
N ALA A 127 -8.61 -0.83 -1.24
CA ALA A 127 -7.79 -1.05 -0.06
C ALA A 127 -6.47 -1.77 -0.32
N SER A 128 -6.44 -2.72 -1.27
CA SER A 128 -5.23 -3.47 -1.64
C SER A 128 -4.58 -2.98 -2.93
N LEU A 129 -4.86 -1.75 -3.37
CA LEU A 129 -4.35 -1.25 -4.65
C LEU A 129 -2.83 -1.03 -4.62
N GLU A 130 -2.28 -0.56 -3.51
CA GLU A 130 -0.82 -0.43 -3.35
C GLU A 130 -0.14 -1.80 -3.50
N LEU A 131 -0.61 -2.81 -2.78
CA LEU A 131 -0.09 -4.17 -2.91
C LEU A 131 -0.30 -4.74 -4.33
N ALA A 132 -1.43 -4.43 -4.98
CA ALA A 132 -1.67 -4.83 -6.38
C ALA A 132 -0.63 -4.22 -7.33
N MET A 133 -0.23 -2.96 -7.12
CA MET A 133 0.85 -2.33 -7.91
C MET A 133 2.20 -3.02 -7.69
N CYS A 134 2.50 -3.44 -6.48
CA CYS A 134 3.70 -4.23 -6.19
C CYS A 134 3.69 -5.59 -6.93
N VAL A 135 2.55 -6.28 -6.92
CA VAL A 135 2.40 -7.56 -7.64
C VAL A 135 2.46 -7.36 -9.15
N GLU A 136 1.88 -6.28 -9.67
CA GLU A 136 1.89 -5.94 -11.10
C GLU A 136 3.31 -5.79 -11.66
N VAL A 137 4.28 -5.32 -10.89
CA VAL A 137 5.69 -5.24 -11.31
C VAL A 137 6.20 -6.61 -11.81
N SER A 138 5.79 -7.72 -11.15
CA SER A 138 6.15 -9.06 -11.58
C SER A 138 5.54 -9.42 -12.95
N PHE A 139 4.31 -9.00 -13.21
CA PHE A 139 3.67 -9.21 -14.52
C PHE A 139 4.32 -8.37 -15.63
N GLN A 140 4.76 -7.15 -15.32
CA GLN A 140 5.53 -6.33 -16.26
C GLN A 140 6.88 -6.98 -16.61
N GLN A 141 7.56 -7.57 -15.62
CA GLN A 141 8.79 -8.34 -15.87
C GLN A 141 8.50 -9.58 -16.73
N LEU A 142 7.42 -10.31 -16.45
CA LEU A 142 7.00 -11.45 -17.28
C LEU A 142 6.66 -11.03 -18.72
N ALA A 143 6.09 -9.83 -18.91
CA ALA A 143 5.80 -9.29 -20.23
C ALA A 143 7.07 -9.15 -21.08
N GLN A 144 8.21 -8.77 -20.49
CA GLN A 144 9.51 -8.70 -21.17
C GLN A 144 10.04 -10.09 -21.57
N LEU A 145 9.58 -11.15 -20.92
CA LEU A 145 9.92 -12.55 -21.22
C LEU A 145 8.89 -13.24 -22.13
N GLY A 146 8.07 -12.46 -22.85
CA GLY A 146 7.05 -12.98 -23.78
C GLY A 146 5.65 -13.10 -23.19
N GLY A 147 5.44 -12.58 -21.97
CA GLY A 147 4.12 -12.46 -21.34
C GLY A 147 3.45 -13.78 -21.00
N ILE A 148 2.23 -13.67 -20.51
CA ILE A 148 1.41 -14.81 -20.06
C ILE A 148 0.10 -14.98 -20.84
N LYS A 149 -0.17 -14.14 -21.83
CA LYS A 149 -1.39 -14.20 -22.63
C LYS A 149 -1.52 -15.58 -23.30
N GLY A 150 -2.66 -16.23 -23.10
CA GLY A 150 -2.96 -17.58 -23.61
C GLY A 150 -2.21 -18.71 -22.89
N ARG A 151 -1.40 -18.42 -21.88
CA ARG A 151 -0.64 -19.45 -21.14
C ARG A 151 -1.38 -19.90 -19.88
N ARG A 152 -1.02 -21.08 -19.39
CA ARG A 152 -1.39 -21.55 -18.05
C ARG A 152 -0.43 -20.94 -17.02
N VAL A 153 -0.96 -20.39 -15.93
CA VAL A 153 -0.19 -19.73 -14.88
C VAL A 153 -0.43 -20.42 -13.55
N GLY A 154 0.65 -20.84 -12.88
CA GLY A 154 0.62 -21.37 -11.52
C GLY A 154 0.96 -20.29 -10.49
N ILE A 155 0.17 -20.16 -9.42
CA ILE A 155 0.41 -19.24 -8.32
C ILE A 155 0.54 -20.04 -7.03
N SER A 156 1.72 -20.02 -6.43
CA SER A 156 2.00 -20.66 -5.15
C SER A 156 1.83 -19.67 -4.02
N GLY A 157 0.95 -19.99 -3.06
CA GLY A 157 0.53 -19.12 -1.97
C GLY A 157 -0.61 -18.19 -2.38
N LEU A 158 -1.77 -18.35 -1.74
CA LEU A 158 -2.98 -17.57 -2.00
C LEU A 158 -3.30 -16.62 -0.82
N GLY A 159 -2.25 -16.02 -0.24
CA GLY A 159 -2.38 -14.87 0.64
C GLY A 159 -2.79 -13.61 -0.14
N PRO A 160 -2.78 -12.42 0.45
CA PRO A 160 -3.20 -11.18 -0.21
C PRO A 160 -2.54 -10.98 -1.57
N ALA A 161 -1.22 -11.07 -1.66
CA ALA A 161 -0.49 -10.94 -2.93
C ALA A 161 -0.88 -12.02 -3.96
N GLY A 162 -1.01 -13.29 -3.53
CA GLY A 162 -1.40 -14.38 -4.42
C GLY A 162 -2.82 -14.23 -4.96
N LEU A 163 -3.77 -13.76 -4.15
CA LEU A 163 -5.14 -13.48 -4.60
C LEU A 163 -5.21 -12.30 -5.58
N LEU A 164 -4.35 -11.30 -5.42
CA LEU A 164 -4.17 -10.23 -6.40
C LEU A 164 -3.53 -10.77 -7.69
N ALA A 165 -2.51 -11.63 -7.56
CA ALA A 165 -1.86 -12.26 -8.71
C ALA A 165 -2.84 -13.11 -9.54
N VAL A 166 -3.81 -13.79 -8.92
CA VAL A 166 -4.90 -14.50 -9.64
C VAL A 166 -5.66 -13.54 -10.55
N GLN A 167 -6.09 -12.41 -10.02
CA GLN A 167 -6.86 -11.42 -10.76
C GLN A 167 -6.04 -10.76 -11.86
N LEU A 168 -4.79 -10.38 -11.56
CA LEU A 168 -3.86 -9.80 -12.52
C LEU A 168 -3.52 -10.80 -13.65
N ALA A 169 -3.30 -12.08 -13.34
CA ALA A 169 -3.07 -13.10 -14.35
C ALA A 169 -4.24 -13.20 -15.33
N LYS A 170 -5.47 -13.15 -14.84
CA LYS A 170 -6.67 -13.10 -15.69
C LYS A 170 -6.71 -11.83 -16.54
N ALA A 171 -6.43 -10.68 -15.93
CA ALA A 171 -6.41 -9.38 -16.64
C ALA A 171 -5.33 -9.34 -17.75
N HIS A 172 -4.18 -9.98 -17.51
CA HIS A 172 -3.12 -10.15 -18.50
C HIS A 172 -3.39 -11.28 -19.53
N GLY A 173 -4.58 -11.88 -19.51
CA GLY A 173 -5.03 -12.82 -20.53
C GLY A 173 -4.52 -14.24 -20.37
N ALA A 174 -4.17 -14.69 -19.16
CA ALA A 174 -3.88 -16.11 -18.91
C ALA A 174 -5.08 -16.97 -19.30
N SER A 175 -4.84 -18.08 -20.03
CA SER A 175 -5.89 -19.02 -20.43
C SER A 175 -6.44 -19.81 -19.23
N GLU A 176 -5.56 -20.12 -18.29
CA GLU A 176 -5.88 -20.84 -17.07
C GLU A 176 -5.01 -20.31 -15.92
N VAL A 177 -5.59 -20.19 -14.72
CA VAL A 177 -4.86 -19.85 -13.49
C VAL A 177 -5.05 -20.98 -12.48
N VAL A 178 -3.97 -21.55 -12.01
CA VAL A 178 -3.96 -22.60 -10.97
C VAL A 178 -3.35 -22.05 -9.71
N GLY A 179 -4.13 -22.00 -8.64
CA GLY A 179 -3.70 -21.53 -7.33
C GLY A 179 -3.40 -22.68 -6.36
N ILE A 180 -2.31 -22.59 -5.62
CA ILE A 180 -1.89 -23.60 -4.62
C ILE A 180 -1.78 -22.91 -3.26
N ASP A 181 -2.51 -23.41 -2.25
CA ASP A 181 -2.39 -22.98 -0.86
C ASP A 181 -2.85 -24.11 0.07
N MET A 182 -2.30 -24.20 1.27
CA MET A 182 -2.71 -25.18 2.28
C MET A 182 -4.07 -24.82 2.89
N VAL A 183 -4.42 -23.52 2.93
CA VAL A 183 -5.63 -23.00 3.58
C VAL A 183 -6.81 -23.08 2.61
N GLU A 184 -7.81 -23.91 2.95
CA GLU A 184 -8.98 -24.14 2.09
C GLU A 184 -9.80 -22.87 1.80
N SER A 185 -9.98 -21.99 2.79
CA SER A 185 -10.74 -20.74 2.58
C SER A 185 -10.09 -19.84 1.53
N ARG A 186 -8.74 -19.81 1.46
CA ARG A 186 -7.98 -19.06 0.44
C ARG A 186 -8.16 -19.69 -0.94
N ARG A 187 -8.12 -21.02 -1.06
CA ARG A 187 -8.39 -21.71 -2.33
C ARG A 187 -9.81 -21.44 -2.83
N ARG A 188 -10.81 -21.46 -1.92
CA ARG A 188 -12.20 -21.12 -2.28
C ARG A 188 -12.33 -19.68 -2.77
N LEU A 189 -11.62 -18.73 -2.14
CA LEU A 189 -11.62 -17.34 -2.56
C LEU A 189 -10.91 -17.17 -3.92
N ALA A 190 -9.75 -17.79 -4.12
CA ALA A 190 -9.04 -17.78 -5.38
C ALA A 190 -9.88 -18.29 -6.54
N LYS A 191 -10.65 -19.38 -6.32
CA LYS A 191 -11.60 -19.89 -7.30
C LYS A 191 -12.67 -18.87 -7.69
N LYS A 192 -13.22 -18.12 -6.71
CA LYS A 192 -14.17 -17.03 -6.99
C LYS A 192 -13.55 -15.87 -7.77
N LEU A 193 -12.24 -15.68 -7.63
CA LEU A 193 -11.47 -14.63 -8.30
C LEU A 193 -10.89 -15.06 -9.66
N GLY A 194 -11.11 -16.30 -10.08
CA GLY A 194 -10.79 -16.76 -11.42
C GLY A 194 -9.67 -17.82 -11.53
N ALA A 195 -9.23 -18.41 -10.40
CA ALA A 195 -8.35 -19.57 -10.41
C ALA A 195 -9.12 -20.88 -10.63
#